data_470451546b7566554ac40ca376c97c18
#
_entry.id   470451546b7566554ac40ca376c97c18
#
_cell.length_a   1.000
_cell.length_b   1.000
_cell.length_c   1.000
_cell.angle_alpha   90.00
_cell.angle_beta   90.00
_cell.angle_gamma   90.00
#
_symmetry.space_group_name_H-M   'P 1'
#
loop_
_entity.id
_entity.type
_entity.pdbx_description
1 polymer ?
#
loop_
_entity_poly.entity_id
_entity_poly.type
_entity_poly.pdbx_seq_one_letter_code
_entity_poly.pdbx_strand_id
1 'polypeptide(L)'
;MAGSKLESFLGRWAALAAVALALALGTAVQPAAAQHKANENDMEVPTNNLEIVQQGKAKYAQRCSFCHGSDGHGGKGPCVSCGVFKFTGNTNSEIYVTVAVGVPRSLGGTMGAFGTTMSQEEILSVITFLRWEERRRIAAGEIPDPKLNKGNELPVFPTTN
;
A
#
# COMPACT_ATOMS: atom_id res chain seq x y z
N MET A 1 -3.88 50.36 59.19
CA MET A 1 -4.74 50.08 58.00
C MET A 1 -3.90 49.86 56.76
N ALA A 2 -3.05 48.82 56.77
CA ALA A 2 -2.13 48.54 55.62
C ALA A 2 -2.18 47.08 55.12
N GLY A 3 -3.11 46.26 55.63
CA GLY A 3 -3.12 44.83 55.33
C GLY A 3 -4.02 44.38 54.15
N SER A 4 -5.00 45.18 53.73
CA SER A 4 -6.01 44.73 52.77
C SER A 4 -5.60 44.81 51.29
N LYS A 5 -4.58 45.59 50.95
CA LYS A 5 -4.10 45.76 49.56
C LYS A 5 -3.11 44.69 49.12
N LEU A 6 -2.41 44.05 50.04
CA LEU A 6 -1.40 43.02 49.74
C LEU A 6 -2.05 41.66 49.38
N GLU A 7 -3.16 41.34 50.06
CA GLU A 7 -3.87 40.07 49.82
C GLU A 7 -4.57 40.06 48.43
N SER A 8 -5.07 41.21 47.99
CA SER A 8 -5.74 41.33 46.69
C SER A 8 -4.71 41.20 45.51
N PHE A 9 -3.47 41.58 45.74
CA PHE A 9 -2.41 41.46 44.71
C PHE A 9 -1.96 40.01 44.56
N LEU A 10 -1.73 39.29 45.67
CA LEU A 10 -1.32 37.89 45.65
C LEU A 10 -2.39 36.98 45.05
N GLY A 11 -3.68 37.23 45.30
CA GLY A 11 -4.77 36.46 44.68
C GLY A 11 -4.91 36.61 43.18
N ARG A 12 -4.59 37.79 42.65
CA ARG A 12 -4.64 38.03 41.19
C ARG A 12 -3.49 37.37 40.43
N TRP A 13 -2.31 37.29 41.03
CA TRP A 13 -1.17 36.62 40.43
C TRP A 13 -1.30 35.10 40.47
N ALA A 14 -1.89 34.55 41.53
CA ALA A 14 -2.17 33.12 41.61
C ALA A 14 -3.23 32.69 40.60
N ALA A 15 -4.25 33.51 40.33
CA ALA A 15 -5.26 33.22 39.32
C ALA A 15 -4.67 33.26 37.89
N LEU A 16 -3.79 34.22 37.60
CA LEU A 16 -3.12 34.31 36.28
C LEU A 16 -2.14 33.16 36.05
N ALA A 17 -1.42 32.70 37.09
CA ALA A 17 -0.53 31.55 36.99
C ALA A 17 -1.30 30.24 36.76
N ALA A 18 -2.49 30.07 37.34
CA ALA A 18 -3.33 28.89 37.12
C ALA A 18 -3.89 28.83 35.70
N VAL A 19 -4.26 29.97 35.10
CA VAL A 19 -4.74 30.05 33.71
C VAL A 19 -3.59 29.80 32.73
N ALA A 20 -2.38 30.30 33.02
CA ALA A 20 -1.21 30.02 32.17
C ALA A 20 -0.82 28.54 32.20
N LEU A 21 -0.92 27.87 33.36
CA LEU A 21 -0.63 26.45 33.50
C LEU A 21 -1.68 25.57 32.79
N ALA A 22 -2.95 25.97 32.79
CA ALA A 22 -4.02 25.25 32.07
C ALA A 22 -3.88 25.37 30.54
N LEU A 23 -3.34 26.48 30.04
CA LEU A 23 -3.05 26.66 28.62
C LEU A 23 -1.81 25.89 28.16
N ALA A 24 -0.86 25.58 29.07
CA ALA A 24 0.31 24.77 28.75
C ALA A 24 0.00 23.26 28.70
N LEU A 25 -1.11 22.82 29.30
CA LEU A 25 -1.62 21.44 29.23
C LEU A 25 -2.61 21.24 28.10
N GLY A 26 -2.71 22.20 27.16
CA GLY A 26 -3.39 22.03 25.91
C GLY A 26 -2.83 20.80 25.22
N THR A 27 -3.53 19.67 25.38
CA THR A 27 -3.29 18.45 24.63
C THR A 27 -3.20 18.84 23.18
N ALA A 28 -2.02 18.77 22.61
CA ALA A 28 -1.85 18.76 21.17
C ALA A 28 -2.67 17.56 20.67
N VAL A 29 -3.92 17.83 20.28
CA VAL A 29 -4.68 16.92 19.44
C VAL A 29 -3.91 16.89 18.14
N GLN A 30 -2.90 16.03 18.09
CA GLN A 30 -2.28 15.67 16.84
C GLN A 30 -3.41 15.07 16.01
N PRO A 31 -3.68 15.60 14.80
CA PRO A 31 -4.55 14.90 13.90
C PRO A 31 -3.97 13.50 13.83
N ALA A 32 -4.76 12.50 14.18
CA ALA A 32 -4.44 11.13 13.89
C ALA A 32 -4.32 11.07 12.36
N ALA A 33 -3.13 11.38 11.86
CA ALA A 33 -2.75 10.97 10.54
C ALA A 33 -3.03 9.47 10.57
N ALA A 34 -4.05 9.05 9.85
CA ALA A 34 -4.36 7.66 9.65
C ALA A 34 -3.10 7.08 9.03
N GLN A 35 -2.18 6.67 9.89
CA GLN A 35 -1.06 5.84 9.53
C GLN A 35 -1.74 4.58 9.03
N HIS A 36 -1.87 4.49 7.73
CA HIS A 36 -1.96 3.20 7.11
C HIS A 36 -0.71 2.47 7.54
N LYS A 37 -0.85 1.69 8.60
CA LYS A 37 0.07 0.60 8.85
C LYS A 37 0.06 -0.19 7.56
N ALA A 38 1.10 -0.05 6.75
CA ALA A 38 1.51 -1.11 5.87
C ALA A 38 1.40 -2.34 6.75
N ASN A 39 0.65 -3.36 6.30
CA ASN A 39 0.37 -4.54 7.11
C ASN A 39 1.72 -5.03 7.62
N GLU A 40 2.01 -4.88 8.92
CA GLU A 40 3.32 -5.21 9.51
C GLU A 40 3.72 -6.67 9.27
N ASN A 41 2.77 -7.46 8.74
CA ASN A 41 2.92 -8.88 8.41
C ASN A 41 2.91 -9.14 6.89
N ASP A 42 2.99 -8.11 6.03
CA ASP A 42 3.09 -8.37 4.59
C ASP A 42 4.53 -8.75 4.20
N MET A 43 4.66 -9.60 3.20
CA MET A 43 5.97 -9.98 2.66
C MET A 43 6.66 -8.76 2.05
N GLU A 44 7.87 -8.46 2.47
CA GLU A 44 8.67 -7.39 1.86
C GLU A 44 9.22 -7.83 0.50
N VAL A 45 9.18 -6.91 -0.47
CA VAL A 45 9.78 -7.11 -1.79
C VAL A 45 10.71 -5.93 -2.10
N PRO A 46 11.98 -6.20 -2.46
CA PRO A 46 13.02 -5.18 -2.59
C PRO A 46 12.94 -4.44 -3.93
N THR A 47 11.90 -3.63 -4.12
CA THR A 47 11.65 -2.89 -5.38
C THR A 47 12.69 -1.80 -5.70
N ASN A 48 13.60 -1.50 -4.79
CA ASN A 48 14.76 -0.64 -4.99
C ASN A 48 16.02 -1.42 -5.45
N ASN A 49 15.98 -2.75 -5.44
CA ASN A 49 17.05 -3.59 -5.96
C ASN A 49 16.78 -3.93 -7.42
N LEU A 50 17.43 -3.20 -8.35
CA LEU A 50 17.23 -3.37 -9.80
C LEU A 50 17.65 -4.75 -10.31
N GLU A 51 18.57 -5.42 -9.67
CA GLU A 51 18.97 -6.77 -10.05
C GLU A 51 17.81 -7.75 -9.83
N ILE A 52 17.18 -7.71 -8.67
CA ILE A 52 16.02 -8.56 -8.35
C ILE A 52 14.82 -8.19 -9.24
N VAL A 53 14.62 -6.89 -9.53
CA VAL A 53 13.59 -6.44 -10.48
C VAL A 53 13.83 -7.05 -11.87
N GLN A 54 15.07 -7.06 -12.37
CA GLN A 54 15.40 -7.64 -13.67
C GLN A 54 15.24 -9.16 -13.69
N GLN A 55 15.68 -9.86 -12.64
CA GLN A 55 15.43 -11.30 -12.49
C GLN A 55 13.93 -11.61 -12.51
N GLY A 56 13.13 -10.83 -11.76
CA GLY A 56 11.69 -10.94 -11.75
C GLY A 56 11.06 -10.68 -13.11
N LYS A 57 11.53 -9.66 -13.83
CA LYS A 57 11.08 -9.35 -15.21
C LYS A 57 11.36 -10.51 -16.17
N ALA A 58 12.56 -11.08 -16.09
CA ALA A 58 12.93 -12.21 -16.94
C ALA A 58 12.06 -13.46 -16.64
N LYS A 59 11.82 -13.74 -15.35
CA LYS A 59 10.96 -14.86 -14.95
C LYS A 59 9.50 -14.61 -15.33
N TYR A 60 9.01 -13.38 -15.16
CA TYR A 60 7.68 -12.95 -15.59
C TYR A 60 7.48 -13.13 -17.10
N ALA A 61 8.44 -12.72 -17.89
CA ALA A 61 8.40 -12.88 -19.36
C ALA A 61 8.25 -14.35 -19.79
N GLN A 62 8.88 -15.27 -19.07
CA GLN A 62 8.85 -16.70 -19.37
C GLN A 62 7.54 -17.38 -18.94
N ARG A 63 6.91 -16.94 -17.86
CA ARG A 63 5.85 -17.68 -17.18
C ARG A 63 4.48 -17.00 -17.16
N CYS A 64 4.46 -15.68 -17.27
CA CYS A 64 3.26 -14.86 -16.98
C CYS A 64 2.81 -14.01 -18.17
N SER A 65 3.76 -13.50 -18.97
CA SER A 65 3.52 -12.51 -20.02
C SER A 65 2.55 -12.95 -21.11
N PHE A 66 2.50 -14.25 -21.41
CA PHE A 66 1.57 -14.80 -22.41
C PHE A 66 0.08 -14.51 -22.09
N CYS A 67 -0.26 -14.52 -20.80
CA CYS A 67 -1.61 -14.22 -20.35
C CYS A 67 -1.76 -12.76 -19.87
N HIS A 68 -0.76 -12.23 -19.19
CA HIS A 68 -0.88 -10.94 -18.50
C HIS A 68 -0.22 -9.76 -19.25
N GLY A 69 0.27 -9.98 -20.47
CA GLY A 69 1.00 -8.96 -21.25
C GLY A 69 2.45 -8.78 -20.81
N SER A 70 3.28 -8.11 -21.63
CA SER A 70 4.74 -8.01 -21.41
C SER A 70 5.13 -7.35 -20.09
N ASP A 71 4.39 -6.35 -19.66
CA ASP A 71 4.66 -5.59 -18.43
C ASP A 71 3.49 -5.63 -17.45
N GLY A 72 2.64 -6.66 -17.56
CA GLY A 72 1.52 -6.87 -16.66
C GLY A 72 0.27 -6.05 -16.95
N HIS A 73 0.18 -5.47 -18.15
CA HIS A 73 -0.97 -4.64 -18.56
C HIS A 73 -2.28 -5.40 -18.75
N GLY A 74 -2.20 -6.72 -18.79
CA GLY A 74 -3.32 -7.58 -19.12
C GLY A 74 -3.27 -8.08 -20.56
N GLY A 75 -4.24 -8.90 -20.88
CA GLY A 75 -4.38 -9.56 -22.19
C GLY A 75 -5.44 -10.64 -22.06
N LYS A 76 -5.09 -11.92 -22.21
CA LYS A 76 -5.98 -13.04 -21.90
C LYS A 76 -6.34 -13.10 -20.40
N GLY A 77 -5.40 -12.74 -19.54
CA GLY A 77 -5.57 -12.56 -18.10
C GLY A 77 -5.72 -11.09 -17.73
N PRO A 78 -6.12 -10.78 -16.48
CA PRO A 78 -6.28 -9.41 -16.02
C PRO A 78 -4.95 -8.66 -15.95
N CYS A 79 -5.02 -7.32 -15.86
CA CYS A 79 -3.86 -6.50 -15.49
C CYS A 79 -3.35 -6.92 -14.11
N VAL A 80 -2.02 -7.04 -13.98
CA VAL A 80 -1.34 -7.40 -12.72
C VAL A 80 -0.29 -6.36 -12.29
N SER A 81 -0.21 -5.24 -13.01
CA SER A 81 0.60 -4.08 -12.66
C SER A 81 -0.23 -2.77 -12.60
N CYS A 82 -1.55 -2.90 -12.37
CA CYS A 82 -2.50 -1.79 -12.34
C CYS A 82 -2.86 -1.32 -10.91
N GLY A 83 -2.20 -1.83 -9.88
CA GLY A 83 -2.46 -1.46 -8.47
C GLY A 83 -3.67 -2.13 -7.84
N VAL A 84 -4.46 -2.87 -8.61
CA VAL A 84 -5.60 -3.67 -8.15
C VAL A 84 -5.59 -5.02 -8.83
N PHE A 85 -6.04 -6.05 -8.10
CA PHE A 85 -6.07 -7.42 -8.58
C PHE A 85 -7.50 -7.96 -8.58
N LYS A 86 -7.86 -8.73 -9.61
CA LYS A 86 -9.22 -9.25 -9.78
C LYS A 86 -9.56 -10.38 -8.81
N PHE A 87 -8.59 -11.23 -8.48
CA PHE A 87 -8.83 -12.50 -7.77
C PHE A 87 -8.07 -12.60 -6.44
N THR A 88 -7.43 -11.55 -5.99
CA THR A 88 -6.66 -11.52 -4.75
C THR A 88 -6.73 -10.13 -4.12
N GLY A 89 -6.39 -10.03 -2.85
CA GLY A 89 -6.12 -8.75 -2.22
C GLY A 89 -4.85 -8.10 -2.76
N ASN A 90 -4.46 -6.97 -2.18
CA ASN A 90 -3.35 -6.15 -2.67
C ASN A 90 -2.11 -6.21 -1.77
N THR A 91 -1.98 -7.20 -0.89
CA THR A 91 -0.73 -7.48 -0.16
C THR A 91 0.18 -8.39 -0.98
N ASN A 92 1.48 -8.31 -0.76
CA ASN A 92 2.44 -9.18 -1.45
C ASN A 92 2.23 -10.65 -1.07
N SER A 93 1.86 -10.90 0.18
CA SER A 93 1.53 -12.23 0.71
C SER A 93 0.34 -12.84 -0.02
N GLU A 94 -0.74 -12.08 -0.23
CA GLU A 94 -1.94 -12.54 -0.96
C GLU A 94 -1.62 -12.81 -2.43
N ILE A 95 -0.82 -11.95 -3.06
CA ILE A 95 -0.37 -12.17 -4.45
C ILE A 95 0.51 -13.42 -4.52
N TYR A 96 1.43 -13.60 -3.56
CA TYR A 96 2.27 -14.80 -3.48
C TYR A 96 1.42 -16.07 -3.42
N VAL A 97 0.45 -16.13 -2.51
CA VAL A 97 -0.46 -17.28 -2.38
C VAL A 97 -1.21 -17.52 -3.69
N THR A 98 -1.74 -16.45 -4.31
CA THR A 98 -2.47 -16.56 -5.57
C THR A 98 -1.60 -17.11 -6.70
N VAL A 99 -0.35 -16.67 -6.81
CA VAL A 99 0.60 -17.22 -7.78
C VAL A 99 0.96 -18.67 -7.47
N ALA A 100 1.19 -18.98 -6.20
CA ALA A 100 1.60 -20.31 -5.77
C ALA A 100 0.51 -21.36 -5.99
N VAL A 101 -0.76 -21.04 -5.66
CA VAL A 101 -1.88 -22.00 -5.73
C VAL A 101 -2.72 -21.88 -7.01
N GLY A 102 -2.58 -20.76 -7.74
CA GLY A 102 -3.36 -20.47 -8.93
C GLY A 102 -4.79 -19.98 -8.61
N VAL A 103 -5.59 -19.75 -9.67
CA VAL A 103 -6.99 -19.33 -9.60
C VAL A 103 -7.86 -20.35 -10.32
N PRO A 104 -8.60 -21.21 -9.60
CA PRO A 104 -9.37 -22.28 -10.20
C PRO A 104 -10.63 -21.76 -10.91
N ARG A 105 -11.21 -22.60 -11.80
CA ARG A 105 -12.43 -22.28 -12.53
C ARG A 105 -13.63 -21.98 -11.63
N SER A 106 -13.69 -22.63 -10.48
CA SER A 106 -14.75 -22.38 -9.48
C SER A 106 -14.79 -20.93 -8.96
N LEU A 107 -13.65 -20.22 -9.04
CA LEU A 107 -13.54 -18.80 -8.73
C LEU A 107 -13.57 -17.90 -9.98
N GLY A 108 -13.92 -18.47 -11.15
CA GLY A 108 -13.97 -17.73 -12.42
C GLY A 108 -12.60 -17.48 -13.06
N GLY A 109 -11.55 -18.16 -12.62
CA GLY A 109 -10.20 -18.08 -13.18
C GLY A 109 -9.76 -19.35 -13.89
N THR A 110 -8.60 -19.30 -14.54
CA THR A 110 -7.94 -20.44 -15.20
C THR A 110 -6.43 -20.39 -15.03
N MET A 111 -5.93 -19.64 -14.04
CA MET A 111 -4.51 -19.51 -13.77
C MET A 111 -4.01 -20.78 -13.05
N GLY A 112 -2.98 -21.42 -13.61
CA GLY A 112 -2.37 -22.59 -13.00
C GLY A 112 -1.59 -22.25 -11.72
N ALA A 113 -1.34 -23.28 -10.91
CA ALA A 113 -0.51 -23.18 -9.72
C ALA A 113 0.99 -23.18 -10.10
N PHE A 114 1.72 -22.16 -9.69
CA PHE A 114 3.16 -22.05 -9.98
C PHE A 114 4.05 -22.52 -8.83
N GLY A 115 3.53 -22.68 -7.62
CA GLY A 115 4.29 -23.10 -6.44
C GLY A 115 4.93 -24.49 -6.55
N THR A 116 4.51 -25.31 -7.54
CA THR A 116 5.12 -26.61 -7.82
C THR A 116 6.28 -26.56 -8.83
N THR A 117 6.42 -25.43 -9.55
CA THR A 117 7.36 -25.26 -10.67
C THR A 117 8.26 -24.05 -10.55
N MET A 118 8.02 -23.21 -9.56
CA MET A 118 8.81 -22.03 -9.22
C MET A 118 9.15 -22.05 -7.72
N SER A 119 10.37 -21.64 -7.39
CA SER A 119 10.75 -21.47 -5.98
C SER A 119 10.07 -20.23 -5.38
N GLN A 120 10.11 -20.14 -4.06
CA GLN A 120 9.61 -18.97 -3.35
C GLN A 120 10.32 -17.69 -3.81
N GLU A 121 11.64 -17.73 -3.96
CA GLU A 121 12.45 -16.60 -4.40
C GLU A 121 12.10 -16.17 -5.82
N GLU A 122 11.82 -17.12 -6.72
CA GLU A 122 11.39 -16.82 -8.08
C GLU A 122 10.01 -16.14 -8.09
N ILE A 123 9.07 -16.60 -7.30
CA ILE A 123 7.75 -15.96 -7.17
C ILE A 123 7.89 -14.55 -6.57
N LEU A 124 8.71 -14.39 -5.51
CA LEU A 124 8.95 -13.08 -4.89
C LEU A 124 9.66 -12.12 -5.84
N SER A 125 10.58 -12.58 -6.67
CA SER A 125 11.22 -11.74 -7.69
C SER A 125 10.19 -11.23 -8.72
N VAL A 126 9.25 -12.08 -9.15
CA VAL A 126 8.15 -11.69 -10.03
C VAL A 126 7.27 -10.62 -9.35
N ILE A 127 6.91 -10.80 -8.09
CA ILE A 127 6.13 -9.79 -7.33
C ILE A 127 6.91 -8.49 -7.21
N THR A 128 8.23 -8.56 -6.97
CA THR A 128 9.12 -7.39 -6.93
C THR A 128 9.07 -6.61 -8.26
N PHE A 129 9.15 -7.30 -9.39
CA PHE A 129 9.00 -6.68 -10.71
C PHE A 129 7.62 -6.04 -10.89
N LEU A 130 6.54 -6.72 -10.55
CA LEU A 130 5.17 -6.18 -10.68
C LEU A 130 4.97 -4.92 -9.82
N ARG A 131 5.48 -4.91 -8.60
CA ARG A 131 5.44 -3.74 -7.72
C ARG A 131 6.30 -2.58 -8.20
N TRP A 132 7.45 -2.89 -8.80
CA TRP A 132 8.30 -1.89 -9.44
C TRP A 132 7.59 -1.25 -10.64
N GLU A 133 6.99 -2.07 -11.50
CA GLU A 133 6.26 -1.63 -12.68
C GLU A 133 5.01 -0.82 -12.31
N GLU A 134 4.25 -1.25 -11.31
CA GLU A 134 3.13 -0.49 -10.74
C GLU A 134 3.56 0.92 -10.34
N ARG A 135 4.66 1.04 -9.57
CA ARG A 135 5.18 2.35 -9.14
C ARG A 135 5.63 3.20 -10.34
N ARG A 136 6.31 2.59 -11.30
CA ARG A 136 6.72 3.28 -12.54
C ARG A 136 5.50 3.86 -13.26
N ARG A 137 4.45 3.09 -13.39
CA ARG A 137 3.21 3.48 -14.08
C ARG A 137 2.45 4.58 -13.33
N ILE A 138 2.39 4.51 -12.01
CA ILE A 138 1.84 5.59 -11.17
C ILE A 138 2.64 6.88 -11.38
N ALA A 139 3.97 6.81 -11.33
CA ALA A 139 4.84 7.96 -11.53
C ALA A 139 4.73 8.57 -12.93
N ALA A 140 4.45 7.75 -13.93
CA ALA A 140 4.19 8.19 -15.32
C ALA A 140 2.75 8.69 -15.54
N GLY A 141 1.86 8.61 -14.55
CA GLY A 141 0.45 8.95 -14.69
C GLY A 141 -0.36 7.99 -15.55
N GLU A 142 0.16 6.79 -15.84
CA GLU A 142 -0.52 5.77 -16.65
C GLU A 142 -1.66 5.08 -15.89
N ILE A 143 -1.54 4.99 -14.57
CA ILE A 143 -2.55 4.45 -13.67
C ILE A 143 -2.71 5.36 -12.45
N PRO A 144 -3.92 5.40 -11.84
CA PRO A 144 -4.13 6.15 -10.60
C PRO A 144 -3.34 5.52 -9.45
N ASP A 145 -2.86 6.36 -8.51
CA ASP A 145 -2.30 5.85 -7.27
C ASP A 145 -3.42 5.26 -6.39
N PRO A 146 -3.44 3.95 -6.12
CA PRO A 146 -4.48 3.32 -5.31
C PRO A 146 -4.51 3.83 -3.86
N LYS A 147 -3.44 4.49 -3.39
CA LYS A 147 -3.40 5.12 -2.07
C LYS A 147 -4.16 6.44 -2.03
N LEU A 148 -4.27 7.14 -3.17
CA LEU A 148 -4.99 8.41 -3.26
C LEU A 148 -6.50 8.22 -3.44
N ASN A 149 -6.94 7.07 -3.94
CA ASN A 149 -8.35 6.77 -4.24
C ASN A 149 -9.13 6.15 -3.07
N LYS A 150 -8.71 6.38 -1.82
CA LYS A 150 -9.43 5.88 -0.65
C LYS A 150 -10.70 6.69 -0.38
N GLY A 151 -11.72 6.48 -1.15
CA GLY A 151 -13.03 7.10 -0.88
C GLY A 151 -14.02 7.14 -2.02
N ASN A 152 -13.60 6.98 -3.24
CA ASN A 152 -14.50 6.96 -4.39
C ASN A 152 -14.13 5.82 -5.33
N GLU A 153 -15.12 4.99 -5.64
CA GLU A 153 -15.24 3.98 -6.68
C GLU A 153 -13.94 3.41 -7.28
N LEU A 154 -13.85 2.09 -7.27
CA LEU A 154 -12.83 1.36 -8.02
C LEU A 154 -12.75 1.92 -9.46
N PRO A 155 -11.56 2.28 -9.95
CA PRO A 155 -11.44 2.73 -11.33
C PRO A 155 -12.01 1.66 -12.26
N VAL A 156 -13.03 2.02 -13.04
CA VAL A 156 -13.57 1.17 -14.08
C VAL A 156 -12.52 1.12 -15.17
N PHE A 157 -11.79 0.02 -15.24
CA PHE A 157 -10.88 -0.21 -16.35
C PHE A 157 -11.71 -0.41 -17.62
N PRO A 158 -11.40 0.29 -18.74
CA PRO A 158 -12.06 0.05 -19.99
C PRO A 158 -11.85 -1.42 -20.37
N THR A 159 -12.94 -2.18 -20.44
CA THR A 159 -12.94 -3.49 -21.05
C THR A 159 -12.72 -3.25 -22.54
N THR A 160 -11.48 -3.40 -23.01
CA THR A 160 -11.23 -3.49 -24.45
C THR A 160 -11.84 -4.80 -24.92
N ASN A 161 -12.93 -4.68 -25.69
CA ASN A 161 -13.49 -5.76 -26.49
C ASN A 161 -12.47 -6.27 -27.51
#